data_d92bd205c043515927939d8a2f795f85
#
_entry.id   d92bd205c043515927939d8a2f795f85
#
_cell.length_a   1.000
_cell.length_b   1.000
_cell.length_c   1.000
_cell.angle_alpha   90.00
_cell.angle_beta   90.00
_cell.angle_gamma   90.00
#
_symmetry.space_group_name_H-M   'P 1'
#
loop_
_entity.id
_entity.type
_entity.pdbx_description
1 polymer ?
#
loop_
_entity_poly.entity_id
_entity_poly.type
_entity_poly.pdbx_seq_one_letter_code
_entity_poly.pdbx_strand_id
1 'polypeptide(L)'
;MVGLNALYMVLIRAFPDTDSVLTGAAGGPMLFATGWLFIDPLDVTGHDAVLLVVFGLVFGAATVLWIEGTRRIPAAESGLLGSAETPVAIALAWLILSESPPLASAIGALIVLGAVLVHARADLTPPAPAPDRGS
;
A
#
# COMPACT_ATOMS: atom_id res chain seq x y z
N MET A 1 -5.49 10.60 -6.52
CA MET A 1 -5.20 9.38 -5.73
C MET A 1 -4.13 9.63 -4.67
N VAL A 2 -2.90 10.10 -5.03
CA VAL A 2 -1.78 10.30 -4.08
C VAL A 2 -2.14 11.19 -2.89
N GLY A 3 -2.82 12.33 -3.12
CA GLY A 3 -3.21 13.25 -2.04
C GLY A 3 -4.18 12.65 -1.02
N LEU A 4 -5.13 11.81 -1.47
CA LEU A 4 -6.06 11.12 -0.58
C LEU A 4 -5.35 10.05 0.26
N ASN A 5 -4.37 9.36 -0.33
CA ASN A 5 -3.57 8.38 0.41
C ASN A 5 -2.69 9.08 1.47
N ALA A 6 -2.06 10.20 1.13
CA ALA A 6 -1.30 11.00 2.09
C ALA A 6 -2.19 11.52 3.24
N LEU A 7 -3.37 12.05 2.93
CA LEU A 7 -4.35 12.46 3.93
C LEU A 7 -4.77 11.29 4.84
N TYR A 8 -5.04 10.13 4.25
CA TYR A 8 -5.38 8.91 4.99
C TYR A 8 -4.27 8.50 5.97
N MET A 9 -3.00 8.53 5.54
CA MET A 9 -1.87 8.25 6.42
C MET A 9 -1.73 9.25 7.57
N VAL A 10 -1.99 10.53 7.31
CA VAL A 10 -1.98 11.57 8.37
C VAL A 10 -3.10 11.32 9.37
N LEU A 11 -4.31 11.02 8.88
CA LEU A 11 -5.48 10.76 9.75
C LEU A 11 -5.28 9.53 10.65
N ILE A 12 -4.76 8.42 10.13
CA ILE A 12 -4.45 7.23 10.94
C ILE A 12 -3.49 7.55 12.08
N ARG A 13 -2.54 8.44 11.85
CA ARG A 13 -1.57 8.86 12.88
C ARG A 13 -2.14 9.87 13.86
N ALA A 14 -3.03 10.74 13.39
CA ALA A 14 -3.70 11.73 14.26
C ALA A 14 -4.66 11.06 15.24
N PHE A 15 -5.18 9.88 14.89
CA PHE A 15 -6.14 9.13 15.70
C PHE A 15 -5.61 7.70 16.01
N PRO A 16 -4.57 7.58 16.85
CA PRO A 16 -3.92 6.30 17.14
C PRO A 16 -4.83 5.30 17.86
N ASP A 17 -5.83 5.79 18.60
CA ASP A 17 -6.76 4.97 19.37
C ASP A 17 -7.88 4.35 18.50
N THR A 18 -7.94 4.67 17.20
CA THR A 18 -8.93 4.08 16.30
C THR A 18 -8.55 2.64 15.99
N ASP A 19 -9.51 1.73 16.17
CA ASP A 19 -9.30 0.30 15.87
C ASP A 19 -9.00 0.11 14.38
N SER A 20 -7.86 -0.53 14.08
CA SER A 20 -7.40 -0.82 12.72
C SER A 20 -8.39 -1.72 11.98
N VAL A 21 -8.99 -2.67 12.70
CA VAL A 21 -9.97 -3.59 12.13
C VAL A 21 -11.24 -2.84 11.74
N LEU A 22 -11.71 -1.94 12.61
CA LEU A 22 -12.90 -1.13 12.33
C LEU A 22 -12.67 -0.20 11.13
N THR A 23 -11.50 0.44 11.06
CA THR A 23 -11.13 1.34 9.94
C THR A 23 -11.06 0.57 8.62
N GLY A 24 -10.44 -0.61 8.61
CA GLY A 24 -10.38 -1.47 7.43
C GLY A 24 -11.74 -2.04 7.04
N ALA A 25 -12.53 -2.46 8.04
CA ALA A 25 -13.86 -3.03 7.81
C ALA A 25 -14.88 -2.00 7.29
N ALA A 26 -14.75 -0.73 7.63
CA ALA A 26 -15.67 0.31 7.17
C ALA A 26 -15.53 0.61 5.66
N GLY A 27 -14.34 0.41 5.09
CA GLY A 27 -14.06 0.66 3.67
C GLY A 27 -14.85 -0.26 2.74
N GLY A 28 -14.98 -1.54 3.07
CA GLY A 28 -15.69 -2.53 2.26
C GLY A 28 -17.17 -2.21 2.02
N PRO A 29 -17.99 -1.99 3.06
CA PRO A 29 -19.38 -1.59 2.91
C PRO A 29 -19.56 -0.26 2.16
N MET A 30 -18.65 0.70 2.35
CA MET A 30 -18.70 1.97 1.60
C MET A 30 -18.46 1.76 0.11
N LEU A 31 -17.46 0.96 -0.26
CA LEU A 31 -17.19 0.62 -1.66
C LEU A 31 -18.36 -0.15 -2.27
N PHE A 32 -18.91 -1.11 -1.54
CA PHE A 32 -20.08 -1.88 -1.99
C PHE A 32 -21.30 -0.98 -2.22
N ALA A 33 -21.64 -0.11 -1.27
CA ALA A 33 -22.74 0.82 -1.41
C ALA A 33 -22.54 1.80 -2.58
N THR A 34 -21.31 2.28 -2.78
CA THR A 34 -20.98 3.16 -3.91
C THR A 34 -21.06 2.39 -5.25
N GLY A 35 -20.56 1.15 -5.30
CA GLY A 35 -20.62 0.30 -6.49
C GLY A 35 -22.06 0.01 -6.92
N TRP A 36 -22.96 -0.19 -5.98
CA TRP A 36 -24.38 -0.44 -6.24
C TRP A 36 -25.07 0.69 -7.00
N LEU A 37 -24.59 1.91 -6.89
CA LEU A 37 -25.14 3.05 -7.63
C LEU A 37 -24.84 3.01 -9.13
N PHE A 38 -23.84 2.22 -9.54
CA PHE A 38 -23.34 2.20 -10.92
C PHE A 38 -23.50 0.85 -11.60
N ILE A 39 -23.48 -0.24 -10.84
CA ILE A 39 -23.52 -1.62 -11.34
C ILE A 39 -24.34 -2.46 -10.36
N ASP A 40 -25.11 -3.46 -10.86
CA ASP A 40 -25.71 -4.45 -9.97
C ASP A 40 -24.63 -5.42 -9.45
N PRO A 41 -24.24 -5.32 -8.18
CA PRO A 41 -23.17 -6.15 -7.64
C PRO A 41 -23.59 -7.60 -7.38
N LEU A 42 -24.85 -7.93 -7.58
CA LEU A 42 -25.41 -9.28 -7.42
C LEU A 42 -25.49 -10.04 -8.75
N ASP A 43 -25.27 -9.37 -9.88
CA ASP A 43 -25.21 -10.01 -11.20
C ASP A 43 -23.82 -10.61 -11.45
N VAL A 44 -23.47 -11.59 -10.61
CA VAL A 44 -22.18 -12.32 -10.67
C VAL A 44 -22.41 -13.80 -10.78
N THR A 45 -21.54 -14.49 -11.53
CA THR A 45 -21.56 -15.95 -11.58
C THR A 45 -21.11 -16.56 -10.25
N GLY A 46 -21.49 -17.80 -9.94
CA GLY A 46 -21.05 -18.45 -8.71
C GLY A 46 -19.51 -18.56 -8.60
N HIS A 47 -18.82 -18.72 -9.73
CA HIS A 47 -17.35 -18.72 -9.76
C HIS A 47 -16.78 -17.34 -9.39
N ASP A 48 -17.29 -16.28 -9.98
CA ASP A 48 -16.84 -14.91 -9.69
C ASP A 48 -17.15 -14.52 -8.25
N ALA A 49 -18.28 -14.95 -7.70
CA ALA A 49 -18.62 -14.73 -6.30
C ALA A 49 -17.56 -15.33 -5.35
N VAL A 50 -17.10 -16.56 -5.62
CA VAL A 50 -16.02 -17.18 -4.83
C VAL A 50 -14.73 -16.39 -4.94
N LEU A 51 -14.34 -15.99 -6.13
CA LEU A 51 -13.14 -15.17 -6.35
C LEU A 51 -13.22 -13.83 -5.63
N LEU A 52 -14.37 -13.15 -5.67
CA LEU A 52 -14.62 -11.89 -4.98
C LEU A 52 -14.51 -12.04 -3.45
N VAL A 53 -15.05 -13.13 -2.90
CA VAL A 53 -14.96 -13.41 -1.46
C VAL A 53 -13.50 -13.66 -1.05
N VAL A 54 -12.78 -14.50 -1.79
CA VAL A 54 -11.36 -14.78 -1.52
C VAL A 54 -10.54 -13.50 -1.62
N PHE A 55 -10.75 -12.72 -2.69
CA PHE A 55 -10.08 -11.42 -2.87
C PHE A 55 -10.38 -10.46 -1.71
N GLY A 56 -11.66 -10.36 -1.31
CA GLY A 56 -12.09 -9.50 -0.21
C GLY A 56 -11.44 -9.87 1.13
N LEU A 57 -11.34 -11.17 1.43
CA LEU A 57 -10.68 -11.66 2.64
C LEU A 57 -9.18 -11.35 2.64
N VAL A 58 -8.49 -11.62 1.54
CA VAL A 58 -7.05 -11.34 1.39
C VAL A 58 -6.78 -9.85 1.46
N PHE A 59 -7.58 -9.05 0.74
CA PHE A 59 -7.45 -7.59 0.74
C PHE A 59 -7.75 -6.98 2.11
N GLY A 60 -8.79 -7.47 2.80
CA GLY A 60 -9.12 -7.04 4.16
C GLY A 60 -7.98 -7.33 5.14
N ALA A 61 -7.44 -8.55 5.12
CA ALA A 61 -6.30 -8.91 5.95
C ALA A 61 -5.06 -8.04 5.64
N ALA A 62 -4.75 -7.83 4.36
CA ALA A 62 -3.66 -6.98 3.93
C ALA A 62 -3.84 -5.53 4.39
N THR A 63 -5.07 -5.00 4.33
CA THR A 63 -5.40 -3.64 4.80
C THR A 63 -5.15 -3.49 6.29
N VAL A 64 -5.60 -4.45 7.10
CA VAL A 64 -5.35 -4.43 8.56
C VAL A 64 -3.86 -4.45 8.86
N LEU A 65 -3.10 -5.34 8.20
CA LEU A 65 -1.65 -5.43 8.35
C LEU A 65 -0.95 -4.14 7.92
N TRP A 66 -1.41 -3.53 6.84
CA TRP A 66 -0.90 -2.24 6.35
C TRP A 66 -1.11 -1.12 7.36
N ILE A 67 -2.34 -0.98 7.88
CA ILE A 67 -2.68 0.04 8.88
C ILE A 67 -1.81 -0.15 10.13
N GLU A 68 -1.72 -1.36 10.64
CA GLU A 68 -0.95 -1.66 11.83
C GLU A 68 0.57 -1.47 11.60
N GLY A 69 1.08 -1.85 10.43
CA GLY A 69 2.45 -1.58 10.02
C GLY A 69 2.77 -0.08 9.96
N THR A 70 1.90 0.69 9.32
CA THR A 70 2.05 2.15 9.14
C THR A 70 2.10 2.90 10.47
N ARG A 71 1.45 2.40 11.51
CA ARG A 71 1.49 2.98 12.86
C ARG A 71 2.84 2.81 13.55
N ARG A 72 3.60 1.78 13.18
CA ARG A 72 4.86 1.38 13.85
C ARG A 72 6.10 1.95 13.21
N ILE A 73 6.02 2.45 11.99
CA ILE A 73 7.14 2.98 11.23
C ILE A 73 6.97 4.47 10.92
N PRO A 74 8.05 5.23 10.70
CA PRO A 74 8.00 6.64 10.29
C PRO A 74 7.19 6.84 9.00
N ALA A 75 6.57 8.04 8.85
CA ALA A 75 5.72 8.33 7.68
C ALA A 75 6.47 8.25 6.36
N ALA A 76 7.73 8.69 6.36
CA ALA A 76 8.58 8.65 5.18
C ALA A 76 8.84 7.21 4.71
N GLU A 77 9.15 6.32 5.65
CA GLU A 77 9.37 4.89 5.37
C GLU A 77 8.10 4.20 4.89
N SER A 78 6.94 4.49 5.52
CA SER A 78 5.64 3.99 5.05
C SER A 78 5.34 4.41 3.61
N GLY A 79 5.65 5.68 3.26
CA GLY A 79 5.47 6.20 1.91
C GLY A 79 6.37 5.50 0.89
N LEU A 80 7.61 5.23 1.26
CA LEU A 80 8.56 4.50 0.40
C LEU A 80 8.15 3.05 0.17
N LEU A 81 7.74 2.35 1.24
CA LEU A 81 7.22 0.99 1.13
C LEU A 81 5.97 0.94 0.25
N GLY A 82 5.04 1.90 0.41
CA GLY A 82 3.88 2.03 -0.46
C GLY A 82 4.25 2.29 -1.92
N SER A 83 5.33 3.03 -2.18
CA SER A 83 5.81 3.26 -3.54
C SER A 83 6.34 1.99 -4.22
N ALA A 84 6.82 1.02 -3.45
CA ALA A 84 7.29 -0.27 -3.98
C ALA A 84 6.15 -1.18 -4.46
N GLU A 85 4.91 -0.91 -4.08
CA GLU A 85 3.73 -1.66 -4.52
C GLU A 85 3.60 -1.68 -6.05
N THR A 86 3.75 -0.53 -6.69
CA THR A 86 3.61 -0.40 -8.15
C THR A 86 4.62 -1.25 -8.93
N PRO A 87 5.95 -1.17 -8.69
CA PRO A 87 6.89 -2.04 -9.38
C PRO A 87 6.71 -3.53 -9.06
N VAL A 88 6.29 -3.88 -7.84
CA VAL A 88 5.97 -5.27 -7.49
C VAL A 88 4.75 -5.76 -8.25
N ALA A 89 3.68 -4.95 -8.35
CA ALA A 89 2.49 -5.29 -9.14
C ALA A 89 2.82 -5.51 -10.62
N ILE A 90 3.67 -4.66 -11.21
CA ILE A 90 4.12 -4.80 -12.61
C ILE A 90 4.92 -6.11 -12.78
N ALA A 91 5.83 -6.42 -11.86
CA ALA A 91 6.60 -7.66 -11.90
C ALA A 91 5.72 -8.90 -11.77
N LEU A 92 4.73 -8.88 -10.87
CA LEU A 92 3.77 -9.97 -10.69
C LEU A 92 2.87 -10.15 -11.92
N ALA A 93 2.38 -9.08 -12.52
CA ALA A 93 1.60 -9.15 -13.75
C ALA A 93 2.42 -9.79 -14.88
N TRP A 94 3.69 -9.42 -15.01
CA TRP A 94 4.57 -10.04 -15.99
C TRP A 94 4.82 -11.53 -15.72
N LEU A 95 5.11 -11.90 -14.48
CA LEU A 95 5.42 -13.28 -14.10
C LEU A 95 4.20 -14.22 -14.14
N ILE A 96 3.04 -13.75 -13.70
CA ILE A 96 1.84 -14.58 -13.54
C ILE A 96 0.98 -14.56 -14.81
N LEU A 97 0.77 -13.36 -15.37
CA LEU A 97 -0.10 -13.19 -16.55
C LEU A 97 0.67 -13.25 -17.87
N SER A 98 2.01 -13.32 -17.82
CA SER A 98 2.89 -13.27 -19.01
C SER A 98 2.67 -12.01 -19.86
N GLU A 99 2.14 -10.95 -19.26
CA GLU A 99 1.93 -9.66 -19.91
C GLU A 99 3.23 -8.84 -19.85
N SER A 100 3.84 -8.59 -21.00
CA SER A 100 5.03 -7.73 -21.05
C SER A 100 4.64 -6.27 -20.79
N PRO A 101 5.19 -5.64 -19.72
CA PRO A 101 4.87 -4.26 -19.41
C PRO A 101 5.35 -3.32 -20.52
N PRO A 102 4.63 -2.23 -20.82
CA PRO A 102 5.11 -1.19 -21.69
C PRO A 102 6.48 -0.66 -21.21
N LEU A 103 7.37 -0.34 -22.13
CA LEU A 103 8.74 0.10 -21.81
C LEU A 103 8.75 1.28 -20.81
N ALA A 104 7.81 2.22 -20.97
CA ALA A 104 7.67 3.36 -20.05
C ALA A 104 7.37 2.90 -18.61
N SER A 105 6.51 1.90 -18.43
CA SER A 105 6.16 1.34 -17.12
C SER A 105 7.36 0.60 -16.49
N ALA A 106 8.11 -0.15 -17.29
CA ALA A 106 9.31 -0.83 -16.83
C ALA A 106 10.39 0.17 -16.37
N ILE A 107 10.61 1.25 -17.12
CA ILE A 107 11.56 2.31 -16.74
C ILE A 107 11.09 2.98 -15.45
N GLY A 108 9.81 3.35 -15.34
CA GLY A 108 9.25 3.94 -14.12
C GLY A 108 9.42 3.03 -12.89
N ALA A 109 9.14 1.75 -13.03
CA ALA A 109 9.33 0.76 -11.97
C ALA A 109 10.79 0.68 -11.50
N LEU A 110 11.75 0.69 -12.42
CA LEU A 110 13.18 0.67 -12.10
C LEU A 110 13.64 1.95 -11.38
N ILE A 111 13.12 3.11 -11.77
CA ILE A 111 13.41 4.39 -11.08
C ILE A 111 12.90 4.34 -9.64
N VAL A 112 11.66 3.89 -9.43
CA VAL A 112 11.07 3.78 -8.07
C VAL A 112 11.85 2.78 -7.22
N LEU A 113 12.16 1.59 -7.74
CA LEU A 113 12.96 0.60 -7.02
C LEU A 113 14.35 1.14 -6.68
N GLY A 114 14.99 1.83 -7.60
CA GLY A 114 16.28 2.48 -7.38
C GLY A 114 16.22 3.50 -6.25
N ALA A 115 15.21 4.36 -6.24
CA ALA A 115 15.00 5.35 -5.18
C ALA A 115 14.78 4.70 -3.81
N VAL A 116 13.94 3.65 -3.73
CA VAL A 116 13.68 2.89 -2.50
C VAL A 116 14.96 2.23 -1.98
N LEU A 117 15.76 1.60 -2.86
CA LEU A 117 17.01 0.96 -2.47
C LEU A 117 18.07 1.95 -1.99
N VAL A 118 18.18 3.12 -2.64
CA VAL A 118 19.12 4.17 -2.20
C VAL A 118 18.74 4.66 -0.81
N HIS A 119 17.45 4.91 -0.57
CA HIS A 119 16.96 5.37 0.73
C HIS A 119 17.20 4.30 1.81
N ALA A 120 16.84 3.05 1.55
CA ALA A 120 17.04 1.96 2.49
C ALA A 120 18.53 1.76 2.86
N ARG A 121 19.45 2.00 1.92
CA ARG A 121 20.90 1.97 2.21
C ARG A 121 21.36 3.14 3.06
N ALA A 122 20.81 4.33 2.86
CA ALA A 122 21.14 5.50 3.64
C ALA A 122 20.77 5.33 5.13
N ASP A 123 19.64 4.68 5.42
CA ASP A 123 19.19 4.40 6.78
C ASP A 123 20.05 3.34 7.51
N LEU A 124 20.75 2.48 6.76
CA LEU A 124 21.68 1.50 7.32
C LEU A 124 23.05 2.11 7.68
N THR A 125 23.30 3.36 7.30
CA THR A 125 24.56 4.03 7.62
C THR A 125 24.47 4.62 9.02
N PRO A 126 25.33 4.21 10.00
CA PRO A 126 25.31 4.76 11.35
C PRO A 126 25.49 6.28 11.31
N PRO A 127 24.76 7.05 12.12
CA PRO A 127 24.98 8.48 12.22
C PRO A 127 26.44 8.77 12.59
N ALA A 128 27.03 9.77 11.95
CA ALA A 128 28.38 10.20 12.27
C ALA A 128 28.50 10.51 13.77
N PRO A 129 29.59 10.11 14.45
CA PRO A 129 29.80 10.42 15.87
C PRO A 129 29.64 11.90 16.06
N ALA A 130 28.86 12.29 17.08
CA ALA A 130 28.63 13.68 17.41
C ALA A 130 30.00 14.37 17.64
N PRO A 131 30.23 15.59 17.12
CA PRO A 131 31.47 16.31 17.36
C PRO A 131 31.63 16.46 18.87
N ASP A 132 32.80 16.04 19.34
CA ASP A 132 33.20 16.16 20.74
C ASP A 132 33.07 17.66 21.13
N ARG A 133 32.06 17.98 21.93
CA ARG A 133 31.94 19.32 22.51
C ARG A 133 32.93 19.36 23.65
N GLY A 134 34.20 19.63 23.29
CA GLY A 134 35.26 19.86 24.26
C GLY A 134 34.79 20.83 25.34
N SER A 135 34.85 20.34 26.57
CA SER A 135 34.62 21.05 27.82
C SER A 135 35.59 22.22 28.00
#